data_7649d1231e2d09792f020d44d52f13c4
#
_entry.id   7649d1231e2d09792f020d44d52f13c4
#
_cell.length_a   1.000
_cell.length_b   1.000
_cell.length_c   1.000
_cell.angle_alpha   90.00
_cell.angle_beta   90.00
_cell.angle_gamma   90.00
#
_symmetry.space_group_name_H-M   'P 1'
#
loop_
_entity.id
_entity.type
_entity.pdbx_description
1 polymer ?
#
loop_
_entity_poly.entity_id
_entity_poly.type
_entity_poly.pdbx_seq_one_letter_code
_entity_poly.pdbx_strand_id
1 'polypeptide(L)'
;VFMQGCPLRCIYCHNPDAQSFAGGEEYTPEKMAQKILRYKPYIKDGGVTVSGGEPLMQPDFVRELFKILKQNNIHTALDTSGIGDLKKAKSVLEYTDLVLADVKFLSDEDYTEYCKAEFSRVKDFLDLTQKMNIPLWIRQVIVPGINDNEKNILSLKEFLKKYNNIEKTELLPFRKLCLPKYENLGMEFKLKDTPEMSEDKIKQLQKLL
;
A
#
# COMPACT_ATOMS: atom_id res chain seq x y z
N VAL A 1 -2.67 11.33 3.75
CA VAL A 1 -2.75 11.09 5.20
C VAL A 1 -1.99 9.81 5.50
N PHE A 2 -1.04 9.87 6.45
CA PHE A 2 -0.28 8.69 6.88
C PHE A 2 -0.85 8.18 8.21
N MET A 3 -1.29 6.93 8.20
CA MET A 3 -1.84 6.27 9.38
C MET A 3 -0.74 5.64 10.23
N GLN A 4 -0.98 5.55 11.53
CA GLN A 4 -0.11 4.87 12.49
C GLN A 4 -0.62 3.45 12.73
N GLY A 5 0.32 2.49 12.87
CA GLY A 5 0.05 1.07 13.09
C GLY A 5 0.06 0.24 11.80
N CYS A 6 0.89 -0.81 11.78
CA CYS A 6 0.96 -1.79 10.70
C CYS A 6 1.20 -3.18 11.28
N PRO A 7 0.44 -4.21 10.88
CA PRO A 7 0.65 -5.58 11.34
C PRO A 7 1.82 -6.27 10.62
N LEU A 8 2.23 -5.76 9.45
CA LEU A 8 3.32 -6.34 8.68
C LEU A 8 4.69 -5.96 9.23
N ARG A 9 5.69 -6.78 8.89
CA ARG A 9 7.11 -6.55 9.20
C ARG A 9 7.96 -6.76 7.94
N CYS A 10 7.59 -6.00 6.88
CA CYS A 10 8.29 -6.07 5.59
C CYS A 10 9.76 -5.72 5.78
N ILE A 11 10.66 -6.57 5.26
CA ILE A 11 12.12 -6.39 5.41
C ILE A 11 12.63 -5.10 4.73
N TYR A 12 11.88 -4.56 3.76
CA TYR A 12 12.16 -3.32 3.04
C TYR A 12 11.24 -2.17 3.42
N CYS A 13 10.67 -2.18 4.62
CA CYS A 13 9.71 -1.16 5.04
C CYS A 13 10.33 0.24 5.01
N HIS A 14 9.70 1.19 4.33
CA HIS A 14 10.14 2.59 4.28
C HIS A 14 9.62 3.45 5.43
N ASN A 15 8.64 2.93 6.18
CA ASN A 15 8.01 3.63 7.30
C ASN A 15 8.04 2.78 8.59
N PRO A 16 9.23 2.42 9.10
CA PRO A 16 9.33 1.64 10.34
C PRO A 16 8.74 2.38 11.54
N ASP A 17 8.77 3.71 11.50
CA ASP A 17 8.12 4.63 12.44
C ASP A 17 6.59 4.47 12.51
N ALA A 18 5.96 4.04 11.42
CA ALA A 18 4.52 3.77 11.35
C ALA A 18 4.13 2.33 11.71
N GLN A 19 5.06 1.46 12.11
CA GLN A 19 4.74 0.07 12.47
C GLN A 19 4.08 -0.05 13.84
N SER A 20 4.52 0.77 14.82
CA SER A 20 3.92 0.80 16.15
C SER A 20 2.49 1.33 16.10
N PHE A 21 1.60 0.78 16.94
CA PHE A 21 0.26 1.35 17.14
C PHE A 21 0.26 2.50 18.14
N ALA A 22 1.38 2.77 18.79
CA ALA A 22 1.58 3.92 19.67
C ALA A 22 2.32 5.04 18.95
N GLY A 23 1.98 6.28 19.24
CA GLY A 23 2.60 7.47 18.66
C GLY A 23 1.73 8.16 17.60
N GLY A 24 2.29 9.21 16.99
CA GLY A 24 1.55 10.06 16.06
C GLY A 24 0.65 11.08 16.77
N GLU A 25 -0.13 11.80 15.98
CA GLU A 25 -1.14 12.76 16.46
C GLU A 25 -2.54 12.16 16.28
N GLU A 26 -3.38 12.28 17.30
CA GLU A 26 -4.76 11.79 17.24
C GLU A 26 -5.67 12.82 16.57
N TYR A 27 -6.42 12.37 15.57
CA TYR A 27 -7.43 13.17 14.88
C TYR A 27 -8.77 12.43 14.87
N THR A 28 -9.88 13.18 14.99
CA THR A 28 -11.17 12.67 14.53
C THR A 28 -11.26 12.80 13.00
N PRO A 29 -12.10 11.99 12.33
CA PRO A 29 -12.29 12.10 10.86
C PRO A 29 -12.69 13.52 10.45
N GLU A 30 -13.54 14.19 11.22
CA GLU A 30 -14.02 15.56 10.96
C GLU A 30 -12.87 16.58 11.03
N LYS A 31 -12.03 16.52 12.07
CA LYS A 31 -10.88 17.42 12.22
C LYS A 31 -9.86 17.20 11.10
N MET A 32 -9.62 15.94 10.72
CA MET A 32 -8.74 15.63 9.59
C MET A 32 -9.33 16.14 8.28
N ALA A 33 -10.63 15.92 8.04
CA ALA A 33 -11.32 16.45 6.86
C ALA A 33 -11.25 17.97 6.79
N GLN A 34 -11.49 18.69 7.91
CA GLN A 34 -11.35 20.15 7.96
C GLN A 34 -9.93 20.61 7.60
N LYS A 35 -8.89 19.91 8.08
CA LYS A 35 -7.49 20.19 7.72
C LYS A 35 -7.26 20.02 6.22
N ILE A 36 -7.75 18.93 5.64
CA ILE A 36 -7.64 18.63 4.21
C ILE A 36 -8.38 19.66 3.35
N LEU A 37 -9.60 20.04 3.74
CA LEU A 37 -10.44 20.98 2.98
C LEU A 37 -9.81 22.36 2.82
N ARG A 38 -8.91 22.79 3.71
CA ARG A 38 -8.12 24.01 3.52
C ARG A 38 -7.22 23.96 2.27
N TYR A 39 -6.85 22.76 1.84
CA TYR A 39 -6.03 22.52 0.64
C TYR A 39 -6.85 22.18 -0.61
N LYS A 40 -8.20 22.21 -0.52
CA LYS A 40 -9.08 21.84 -1.63
C LYS A 40 -8.73 22.53 -2.96
N PRO A 41 -8.37 23.84 -3.02
CA PRO A 41 -7.99 24.47 -4.28
C PRO A 41 -6.76 23.84 -4.95
N TYR A 42 -5.85 23.24 -4.17
CA TYR A 42 -4.61 22.62 -4.66
C TYR A 42 -4.78 21.14 -5.06
N ILE A 43 -5.81 20.48 -4.54
CA ILE A 43 -6.06 19.03 -4.77
C ILE A 43 -7.29 18.79 -5.66
N LYS A 44 -7.85 19.81 -6.29
CA LYS A 44 -9.09 19.75 -7.09
C LYS A 44 -9.01 18.76 -8.25
N ASP A 45 -7.84 18.65 -8.90
CA ASP A 45 -7.59 17.79 -10.05
C ASP A 45 -6.90 16.44 -9.64
N GLY A 46 -6.73 16.24 -8.35
CA GLY A 46 -6.17 15.02 -7.74
C GLY A 46 -7.13 14.44 -6.73
N GLY A 47 -6.70 14.38 -5.48
CA GLY A 47 -7.52 13.82 -4.40
C GLY A 47 -6.72 13.66 -3.11
N VAL A 48 -7.19 12.74 -2.29
CA VAL A 48 -6.57 12.39 -1.01
C VAL A 48 -6.27 10.91 -0.96
N THR A 49 -5.01 10.58 -0.71
CA THR A 49 -4.58 9.22 -0.42
C THR A 49 -4.43 9.03 1.09
N VAL A 50 -5.02 7.96 1.62
CA VAL A 50 -4.75 7.46 2.96
C VAL A 50 -3.81 6.27 2.84
N SER A 51 -2.65 6.35 3.51
CA SER A 51 -1.51 5.45 3.45
C SER A 51 -0.86 5.35 4.86
N GLY A 52 0.44 5.06 4.96
CA GLY A 52 1.24 5.15 6.20
C GLY A 52 1.71 3.80 6.70
N GLY A 53 1.20 3.34 7.86
CA GLY A 53 1.27 1.97 8.29
C GLY A 53 0.35 1.09 7.43
N GLU A 54 -0.72 0.57 8.02
CA GLU A 54 -1.79 -0.11 7.25
C GLU A 54 -3.14 0.56 7.58
N PRO A 55 -3.75 1.30 6.63
CA PRO A 55 -5.01 2.00 6.86
C PRO A 55 -6.15 1.09 7.32
N LEU A 56 -6.17 -0.16 6.86
CA LEU A 56 -7.19 -1.14 7.24
C LEU A 56 -7.10 -1.60 8.71
N MET A 57 -6.10 -1.13 9.46
CA MET A 57 -6.06 -1.30 10.92
C MET A 57 -6.92 -0.26 11.66
N GLN A 58 -7.29 0.83 10.98
CA GLN A 58 -8.18 1.88 11.51
C GLN A 58 -9.36 2.13 10.53
N PRO A 59 -10.08 1.08 10.14
CA PRO A 59 -11.05 1.13 9.03
C PRO A 59 -12.22 2.08 9.29
N ASP A 60 -12.67 2.20 10.54
CA ASP A 60 -13.77 3.09 10.89
C ASP A 60 -13.41 4.57 10.71
N PHE A 61 -12.17 4.95 11.07
CA PHE A 61 -11.63 6.29 10.82
C PHE A 61 -11.54 6.57 9.31
N VAL A 62 -10.95 5.64 8.55
CA VAL A 62 -10.77 5.80 7.10
C VAL A 62 -12.10 5.92 6.38
N ARG A 63 -13.08 5.07 6.75
CA ARG A 63 -14.44 5.10 6.19
C ARG A 63 -15.09 6.47 6.41
N GLU A 64 -15.13 6.97 7.66
CA GLU A 64 -15.78 8.25 7.96
C GLU A 64 -15.04 9.43 7.30
N LEU A 65 -13.71 9.40 7.27
CA LEU A 65 -12.92 10.41 6.55
C LEU A 65 -13.27 10.42 5.06
N PHE A 66 -13.24 9.26 4.40
CA PHE A 66 -13.57 9.15 2.97
C PHE A 66 -15.00 9.57 2.68
N LYS A 67 -15.96 9.21 3.52
CA LYS A 67 -17.36 9.65 3.41
C LYS A 67 -17.46 11.18 3.41
N ILE A 68 -16.78 11.86 4.33
CA ILE A 68 -16.78 13.33 4.38
C ILE A 68 -16.11 13.92 3.13
N LEU A 69 -15.00 13.35 2.69
CA LEU A 69 -14.29 13.81 1.49
C LEU A 69 -15.13 13.66 0.22
N LYS A 70 -15.84 12.52 0.07
CA LYS A 70 -16.78 12.29 -1.03
C LYS A 70 -17.93 13.31 -1.05
N GLN A 71 -18.49 13.65 0.11
CA GLN A 71 -19.51 14.71 0.23
C GLN A 71 -19.00 16.09 -0.21
N ASN A 72 -17.67 16.28 -0.20
CA ASN A 72 -17.02 17.51 -0.66
C ASN A 72 -16.44 17.40 -2.08
N ASN A 73 -16.82 16.38 -2.85
CA ASN A 73 -16.33 16.10 -4.21
C ASN A 73 -14.80 15.97 -4.29
N ILE A 74 -14.19 15.33 -3.31
CA ILE A 74 -12.75 15.01 -3.31
C ILE A 74 -12.58 13.54 -3.63
N HIS A 75 -11.75 13.23 -4.61
CA HIS A 75 -11.37 11.88 -4.97
C HIS A 75 -10.57 11.21 -3.84
N THR A 76 -10.88 9.96 -3.54
CA THR A 76 -10.30 9.21 -2.43
C THR A 76 -9.52 8.01 -2.92
N ALA A 77 -8.29 7.85 -2.43
CA ALA A 77 -7.44 6.72 -2.74
C ALA A 77 -6.99 6.00 -1.47
N LEU A 78 -7.13 4.68 -1.46
CA LEU A 78 -6.66 3.82 -0.38
C LEU A 78 -5.35 3.15 -0.80
N ASP A 79 -4.26 3.44 -0.10
CA ASP A 79 -2.94 2.83 -0.28
C ASP A 79 -2.72 1.79 0.81
N THR A 80 -2.75 0.50 0.43
CA THR A 80 -2.87 -0.60 1.39
C THR A 80 -2.11 -1.86 0.95
N SER A 81 -1.71 -2.66 1.91
CA SER A 81 -1.25 -4.04 1.67
C SER A 81 -2.41 -5.04 1.49
N GLY A 82 -3.65 -4.61 1.72
CA GLY A 82 -4.83 -5.48 1.71
C GLY A 82 -5.00 -6.34 2.97
N ILE A 83 -4.15 -6.15 3.99
CA ILE A 83 -4.23 -6.94 5.24
C ILE A 83 -5.12 -6.22 6.25
N GLY A 84 -6.30 -6.77 6.47
CA GLY A 84 -7.28 -6.23 7.42
C GLY A 84 -8.47 -7.17 7.61
N ASP A 85 -9.49 -6.72 8.34
CA ASP A 85 -10.79 -7.39 8.40
C ASP A 85 -11.57 -7.09 7.10
N LEU A 86 -11.93 -8.12 6.34
CA LEU A 86 -12.58 -7.95 5.03
C LEU A 86 -13.97 -7.28 5.12
N LYS A 87 -14.72 -7.52 6.19
CA LYS A 87 -16.02 -6.87 6.36
C LYS A 87 -15.86 -5.37 6.57
N LYS A 88 -14.87 -4.99 7.38
CA LYS A 88 -14.52 -3.59 7.60
C LYS A 88 -13.89 -2.96 6.38
N ALA A 89 -13.00 -3.67 5.68
CA ALA A 89 -12.44 -3.22 4.41
C ALA A 89 -13.54 -2.91 3.37
N LYS A 90 -14.56 -3.76 3.27
CA LYS A 90 -15.71 -3.50 2.39
C LYS A 90 -16.35 -2.15 2.68
N SER A 91 -16.56 -1.81 3.95
CA SER A 91 -17.19 -0.53 4.32
C SER A 91 -16.32 0.70 3.99
N VAL A 92 -15.00 0.55 3.97
CA VAL A 92 -14.05 1.58 3.49
C VAL A 92 -14.16 1.72 1.98
N LEU A 93 -14.18 0.59 1.26
CA LEU A 93 -14.24 0.54 -0.20
C LEU A 93 -15.49 1.20 -0.77
N GLU A 94 -16.60 1.25 -0.03
CA GLU A 94 -17.84 1.96 -0.44
C GLU A 94 -17.61 3.46 -0.68
N TYR A 95 -16.57 4.04 -0.11
CA TYR A 95 -16.20 5.46 -0.25
C TYR A 95 -14.84 5.66 -0.92
N THR A 96 -14.28 4.61 -1.56
CA THR A 96 -12.97 4.61 -2.21
C THR A 96 -13.12 4.68 -3.72
N ASP A 97 -12.45 5.64 -4.37
CA ASP A 97 -12.45 5.78 -5.83
C ASP A 97 -11.31 5.00 -6.49
N LEU A 98 -10.22 4.78 -5.78
CA LEU A 98 -9.04 4.07 -6.27
C LEU A 98 -8.37 3.31 -5.13
N VAL A 99 -7.96 2.09 -5.39
CA VAL A 99 -7.09 1.33 -4.49
C VAL A 99 -5.69 1.22 -5.11
N LEU A 100 -4.66 1.60 -4.34
CA LEU A 100 -3.27 1.26 -4.62
C LEU A 100 -2.92 0.07 -3.74
N ALA A 101 -2.81 -1.11 -4.34
CA ALA A 101 -2.55 -2.35 -3.61
C ALA A 101 -1.12 -2.84 -3.84
N ASP A 102 -0.42 -3.10 -2.74
CA ASP A 102 0.91 -3.69 -2.80
C ASP A 102 0.83 -5.22 -2.82
N VAL A 103 1.10 -5.83 -3.97
CA VAL A 103 1.34 -7.28 -4.08
C VAL A 103 2.83 -7.53 -3.88
N LYS A 104 3.21 -7.84 -2.64
CA LYS A 104 4.63 -7.84 -2.24
C LYS A 104 5.38 -9.08 -2.74
N PHE A 105 4.74 -10.25 -2.68
CA PHE A 105 5.22 -11.55 -3.16
C PHE A 105 4.05 -12.37 -3.73
N LEU A 106 4.31 -13.60 -4.18
CA LEU A 106 3.32 -14.43 -4.88
C LEU A 106 3.11 -15.80 -4.21
N SER A 107 3.71 -16.01 -3.04
CA SER A 107 3.54 -17.23 -2.25
C SER A 107 3.32 -16.91 -0.77
N ASP A 108 2.70 -17.81 -0.03
CA ASP A 108 2.52 -17.68 1.43
C ASP A 108 3.87 -17.82 2.15
N GLU A 109 4.80 -18.59 1.59
CA GLU A 109 6.16 -18.75 2.12
C GLU A 109 6.91 -17.42 2.11
N ASP A 110 6.96 -16.74 0.96
CA ASP A 110 7.64 -15.45 0.81
C ASP A 110 6.95 -14.35 1.64
N TYR A 111 5.61 -14.34 1.69
CA TYR A 111 4.90 -13.38 2.53
C TYR A 111 5.19 -13.60 4.02
N THR A 112 5.26 -14.85 4.46
CA THR A 112 5.59 -15.20 5.84
C THR A 112 7.04 -14.82 6.15
N GLU A 113 7.96 -15.13 5.26
CA GLU A 113 9.39 -14.84 5.43
C GLU A 113 9.67 -13.34 5.45
N TYR A 114 9.23 -12.62 4.42
CA TYR A 114 9.64 -11.23 4.16
C TYR A 114 8.68 -10.18 4.70
N CYS A 115 7.42 -10.52 5.01
CA CYS A 115 6.42 -9.55 5.45
C CYS A 115 5.75 -9.91 6.78
N LYS A 116 5.90 -11.14 7.26
CA LYS A 116 5.19 -11.69 8.42
C LYS A 116 3.67 -11.61 8.26
N ALA A 117 3.19 -12.00 7.07
CA ALA A 117 1.79 -11.99 6.69
C ALA A 117 1.48 -13.19 5.79
N GLU A 118 0.22 -13.34 5.35
CA GLU A 118 -0.26 -14.40 4.48
C GLU A 118 -0.73 -13.82 3.15
N PHE A 119 -0.28 -14.39 2.02
CA PHE A 119 -0.69 -13.96 0.68
C PHE A 119 -2.18 -14.22 0.42
N SER A 120 -2.72 -15.29 1.00
CA SER A 120 -4.15 -15.62 0.93
C SER A 120 -5.05 -14.42 1.30
N ARG A 121 -4.70 -13.68 2.35
CA ARG A 121 -5.46 -12.50 2.79
C ARG A 121 -5.41 -11.36 1.78
N VAL A 122 -4.28 -11.18 1.10
CA VAL A 122 -4.14 -10.19 0.02
C VAL A 122 -5.02 -10.59 -1.16
N LYS A 123 -5.04 -11.87 -1.53
CA LYS A 123 -5.92 -12.40 -2.59
C LYS A 123 -7.39 -12.12 -2.27
N ASP A 124 -7.83 -12.41 -1.04
CA ASP A 124 -9.21 -12.16 -0.62
C ASP A 124 -9.60 -10.67 -0.72
N PHE A 125 -8.65 -9.77 -0.39
CA PHE A 125 -8.86 -8.33 -0.53
C PHE A 125 -8.95 -7.91 -2.00
N LEU A 126 -8.07 -8.42 -2.87
CA LEU A 126 -8.12 -8.13 -4.31
C LEU A 126 -9.42 -8.67 -4.94
N ASP A 127 -9.85 -9.87 -4.56
CA ASP A 127 -11.13 -10.45 -5.01
C ASP A 127 -12.33 -9.59 -4.56
N LEU A 128 -12.25 -8.98 -3.35
CA LEU A 128 -13.25 -8.04 -2.87
C LEU A 128 -13.27 -6.75 -3.71
N THR A 129 -12.11 -6.17 -4.05
CA THR A 129 -12.05 -4.96 -4.90
C THR A 129 -12.64 -5.22 -6.28
N GLN A 130 -12.36 -6.39 -6.89
CA GLN A 130 -12.94 -6.79 -8.16
C GLN A 130 -14.46 -6.96 -8.06
N LYS A 131 -14.96 -7.65 -7.02
CA LYS A 131 -16.39 -7.82 -6.79
C LYS A 131 -17.14 -6.49 -6.64
N MET A 132 -16.50 -5.50 -6.09
CA MET A 132 -17.03 -4.14 -5.91
C MET A 132 -16.75 -3.22 -7.12
N ASN A 133 -16.02 -3.72 -8.13
CA ASN A 133 -15.60 -2.96 -9.31
C ASN A 133 -14.86 -1.65 -8.97
N ILE A 134 -13.99 -1.70 -7.95
CA ILE A 134 -13.15 -0.55 -7.55
C ILE A 134 -11.91 -0.52 -8.44
N PRO A 135 -11.58 0.60 -9.09
CA PRO A 135 -10.34 0.77 -9.84
C PRO A 135 -9.11 0.42 -8.99
N LEU A 136 -8.17 -0.32 -9.59
CA LEU A 136 -7.04 -0.91 -8.86
C LEU A 136 -5.73 -0.60 -9.56
N TRP A 137 -4.79 -0.03 -8.84
CA TRP A 137 -3.39 0.04 -9.22
C TRP A 137 -2.59 -0.95 -8.40
N ILE A 138 -1.91 -1.87 -9.07
CA ILE A 138 -1.03 -2.86 -8.42
C ILE A 138 0.39 -2.32 -8.39
N ARG A 139 1.06 -2.45 -7.24
CA ARG A 139 2.47 -2.13 -7.09
C ARG A 139 3.23 -3.30 -6.51
N GLN A 140 4.46 -3.49 -6.95
CA GLN A 140 5.40 -4.43 -6.36
C GLN A 140 6.77 -3.78 -6.21
N VAL A 141 7.32 -3.79 -4.98
CA VAL A 141 8.72 -3.39 -4.75
C VAL A 141 9.63 -4.50 -5.23
N ILE A 142 10.59 -4.15 -6.08
CA ILE A 142 11.58 -5.08 -6.62
C ILE A 142 12.90 -4.92 -5.87
N VAL A 143 13.28 -6.00 -5.17
CA VAL A 143 14.45 -6.05 -4.30
C VAL A 143 15.52 -6.93 -4.96
N PRO A 144 16.74 -6.41 -5.20
CA PRO A 144 17.83 -7.17 -5.79
C PRO A 144 18.13 -8.46 -5.01
N GLY A 145 18.24 -9.58 -5.75
CA GLY A 145 18.54 -10.90 -5.20
C GLY A 145 17.35 -11.61 -4.56
N ILE A 146 16.17 -10.98 -4.48
CA ILE A 146 14.95 -11.59 -3.92
C ILE A 146 13.92 -11.84 -5.01
N ASN A 147 13.39 -10.80 -5.62
CA ASN A 147 12.33 -10.91 -6.63
C ASN A 147 12.63 -10.17 -7.93
N ASP A 148 13.88 -9.78 -8.17
CA ASP A 148 14.37 -8.99 -9.30
C ASP A 148 14.66 -9.80 -10.58
N ASN A 149 13.87 -10.84 -10.84
CA ASN A 149 14.05 -11.75 -11.97
C ASN A 149 12.78 -11.84 -12.84
N GLU A 150 12.97 -12.22 -14.10
CA GLU A 150 11.88 -12.33 -15.09
C GLU A 150 10.80 -13.32 -14.66
N LYS A 151 11.18 -14.44 -14.01
CA LYS A 151 10.22 -15.45 -13.54
C LYS A 151 9.20 -14.82 -12.57
N ASN A 152 9.67 -14.00 -11.61
CA ASN A 152 8.77 -13.31 -10.69
C ASN A 152 7.79 -12.39 -11.44
N ILE A 153 8.30 -11.61 -12.41
CA ILE A 153 7.46 -10.66 -13.15
C ILE A 153 6.42 -11.37 -14.01
N LEU A 154 6.83 -12.44 -14.71
CA LEU A 154 5.90 -13.26 -15.50
C LEU A 154 4.86 -13.95 -14.62
N SER A 155 5.24 -14.42 -13.43
CA SER A 155 4.30 -14.97 -12.45
C SER A 155 3.34 -13.90 -11.93
N LEU A 156 3.81 -12.66 -11.68
CA LEU A 156 2.96 -11.54 -11.33
C LEU A 156 1.95 -11.23 -12.43
N LYS A 157 2.42 -11.10 -13.66
CA LYS A 157 1.57 -10.88 -14.84
C LYS A 157 0.47 -11.97 -14.95
N GLU A 158 0.84 -13.23 -14.83
CA GLU A 158 -0.11 -14.34 -14.89
C GLU A 158 -1.13 -14.29 -13.76
N PHE A 159 -0.68 -14.05 -12.52
CA PHE A 159 -1.55 -13.88 -11.35
C PHE A 159 -2.58 -12.75 -11.55
N LEU A 160 -2.17 -11.64 -12.15
CA LEU A 160 -3.02 -10.46 -12.33
C LEU A 160 -4.07 -10.61 -13.44
N LYS A 161 -3.91 -11.54 -14.38
CA LYS A 161 -4.86 -11.73 -15.50
C LYS A 161 -6.31 -12.00 -15.06
N LYS A 162 -6.52 -12.53 -13.86
CA LYS A 162 -7.86 -12.80 -13.33
C LYS A 162 -8.63 -11.55 -12.88
N TYR A 163 -7.93 -10.41 -12.72
CA TYR A 163 -8.53 -9.17 -12.26
C TYR A 163 -8.78 -8.21 -13.42
N ASN A 164 -10.04 -7.88 -13.65
CA ASN A 164 -10.47 -6.99 -14.74
C ASN A 164 -10.63 -5.53 -14.33
N ASN A 165 -10.46 -5.22 -13.06
CA ASN A 165 -10.52 -3.87 -12.50
C ASN A 165 -9.14 -3.20 -12.33
N ILE A 166 -8.07 -3.83 -12.82
CA ILE A 166 -6.71 -3.25 -12.77
C ILE A 166 -6.56 -2.23 -13.90
N GLU A 167 -6.24 -0.99 -13.54
CA GLU A 167 -5.93 0.09 -14.49
C GLU A 167 -4.42 0.28 -14.70
N LYS A 168 -3.62 -0.07 -13.70
CA LYS A 168 -2.16 0.09 -13.74
C LYS A 168 -1.44 -0.97 -12.94
N THR A 169 -0.30 -1.44 -13.46
CA THR A 169 0.66 -2.25 -12.70
C THR A 169 2.04 -1.59 -12.76
N GLU A 170 2.66 -1.37 -11.62
CA GLU A 170 3.91 -0.62 -11.48
C GLU A 170 4.92 -1.37 -10.63
N LEU A 171 6.14 -1.52 -11.14
CA LEU A 171 7.27 -2.03 -10.38
C LEU A 171 8.02 -0.87 -9.73
N LEU A 172 8.14 -0.92 -8.41
CA LEU A 172 8.83 0.11 -7.64
C LEU A 172 10.27 -0.33 -7.34
N PRO A 173 11.28 0.48 -7.65
CA PRO A 173 12.65 0.12 -7.33
C PRO A 173 12.89 0.15 -5.82
N PHE A 174 13.53 -0.88 -5.29
CA PHE A 174 14.02 -0.86 -3.91
C PHE A 174 15.02 0.29 -3.70
N ARG A 175 14.78 1.09 -2.65
CA ARG A 175 15.60 2.21 -2.22
C ARG A 175 15.89 2.12 -0.72
N LYS A 176 16.94 2.80 -0.28
CA LYS A 176 17.36 2.82 1.14
C LYS A 176 17.10 4.16 1.83
N LEU A 177 16.15 4.95 1.34
CA LEU A 177 15.78 6.25 1.91
C LEU A 177 15.25 6.14 3.36
N CYS A 178 14.91 4.94 3.80
CA CYS A 178 14.43 4.65 5.15
C CYS A 178 15.56 4.52 6.20
N LEU A 179 16.83 4.42 5.80
CA LEU A 179 17.94 4.17 6.74
C LEU A 179 17.97 5.11 7.94
N PRO A 180 17.84 6.46 7.78
CA PRO A 180 17.84 7.36 8.93
C PRO A 180 16.71 7.09 9.92
N LYS A 181 15.55 6.59 9.44
CA LYS A 181 14.44 6.23 10.31
C LYS A 181 14.75 5.01 11.17
N TYR A 182 15.41 3.98 10.58
CA TYR A 182 15.85 2.80 11.31
C TYR A 182 16.90 3.15 12.37
N GLU A 183 17.87 3.98 12.02
CA GLU A 183 18.89 4.48 12.94
C GLU A 183 18.28 5.24 14.13
N ASN A 184 17.37 6.17 13.85
CA ASN A 184 16.67 6.95 14.87
C ASN A 184 15.81 6.09 15.83
N LEU A 185 15.31 4.95 15.34
CA LEU A 185 14.52 4.02 16.13
C LEU A 185 15.39 2.95 16.84
N GLY A 186 16.71 2.93 16.61
CA GLY A 186 17.59 1.88 17.11
C GLY A 186 17.26 0.49 16.55
N MET A 187 16.66 0.44 15.35
CA MET A 187 16.25 -0.80 14.69
C MET A 187 17.28 -1.23 13.63
N GLU A 188 17.47 -2.52 13.47
CA GLU A 188 18.29 -3.06 12.38
C GLU A 188 17.50 -3.07 11.06
N PHE A 189 18.10 -2.51 9.99
CA PHE A 189 17.59 -2.66 8.64
C PHE A 189 18.23 -3.87 7.96
N LYS A 190 17.49 -4.95 7.78
CA LYS A 190 17.98 -6.24 7.29
C LYS A 190 18.60 -6.17 5.89
N LEU A 191 18.22 -5.18 5.09
CA LEU A 191 18.69 -5.00 3.70
C LEU A 191 19.75 -3.88 3.58
N LYS A 192 20.45 -3.53 4.67
CA LYS A 192 21.46 -2.45 4.65
C LYS A 192 22.57 -2.69 3.60
N ASP A 193 22.97 -3.95 3.41
CA ASP A 193 24.03 -4.34 2.48
C ASP A 193 23.52 -4.72 1.09
N THR A 194 22.17 -4.82 0.90
CA THR A 194 21.57 -5.05 -0.41
C THR A 194 21.72 -3.81 -1.28
N PRO A 195 22.20 -3.90 -2.53
CA PRO A 195 22.28 -2.74 -3.41
C PRO A 195 20.89 -2.18 -3.73
N GLU A 196 20.80 -0.89 -4.01
CA GLU A 196 19.57 -0.31 -4.54
C GLU A 196 19.27 -0.86 -5.94
N MET A 197 18.00 -0.91 -6.28
CA MET A 197 17.55 -1.43 -7.57
C MET A 197 17.94 -0.47 -8.70
N SER A 198 18.56 -1.02 -9.76
CA SER A 198 18.95 -0.27 -10.96
C SER A 198 17.70 0.21 -11.73
N GLU A 199 17.73 1.48 -12.16
CA GLU A 199 16.67 2.07 -12.99
C GLU A 199 16.52 1.34 -14.33
N ASP A 200 17.63 0.96 -14.95
CA ASP A 200 17.61 0.27 -16.24
C ASP A 200 17.01 -1.12 -16.11
N LYS A 201 17.35 -1.84 -15.04
CA LYS A 201 16.77 -3.16 -14.77
C LYS A 201 15.26 -3.07 -14.47
N ILE A 202 14.82 -2.08 -13.70
CA ILE A 202 13.38 -1.83 -13.48
C ILE A 202 12.67 -1.58 -14.80
N LYS A 203 13.20 -0.74 -15.68
CA LYS A 203 12.62 -0.47 -17.00
C LYS A 203 12.55 -1.72 -17.87
N GLN A 204 13.56 -2.60 -17.81
CA GLN A 204 13.55 -3.88 -18.52
C GLN A 204 12.46 -4.80 -17.99
N LEU A 205 12.37 -4.96 -16.66
CA LEU A 205 11.36 -5.79 -16.01
C LEU A 205 9.93 -5.25 -16.24
N GLN A 206 9.73 -3.94 -16.20
CA GLN A 206 8.43 -3.31 -16.44
C GLN A 206 7.87 -3.62 -17.84
N LYS A 207 8.74 -3.82 -18.86
CA LYS A 207 8.30 -4.19 -20.22
C LYS A 207 7.74 -5.61 -20.31
N LEU A 208 7.93 -6.45 -19.31
CA LEU A 208 7.40 -7.81 -19.26
C LEU A 208 5.94 -7.87 -18.77
N LEU A 209 5.48 -6.81 -18.08
CA LEU A 209 4.09 -6.65 -17.64
C LEU A 209 3.19 -6.21 -18.80
#